data_8d3b9256ebbe313fe0abf74ef178ad4c
#
_entry.id   8d3b9256ebbe313fe0abf74ef178ad4c
#
_cell.length_a   1.000
_cell.length_b   1.000
_cell.length_c   1.000
_cell.angle_alpha   90.00
_cell.angle_beta   90.00
_cell.angle_gamma   90.00
#
_symmetry.space_group_name_H-M   'P 1'
#
loop_
_entity.id
_entity.type
_entity.pdbx_description
1 polymer ?
#
loop_
_entity_poly.entity_id
_entity_poly.type
_entity_poly.pdbx_seq_one_letter_code
_entity_poly.pdbx_strand_id
1 'polypeptide(L)'
;MKSYSVIGVMSGTSLDGLDLAHCQFSFDTNTWTFEIKAAITYSYSSVWVNKLQKAHQQSMESLNLLDEDYTILLADYIGRFLREHQLPPIDFIASHGHTVLHQPERQLTYQIGNLPKLAKLTGHKVICDFRLEDVALGGQGAPLVPLGDRLLFGDYEACINLGGFANISFERDDKRIAYDICPVNKVLNPYAKTLGVEFDEGGQIAKASTPNKNLLLKLDSLKYYSEKAPKSLGIEWLEAYFFPLLESSGLSSEEIMATCTHHFAKKIANSIHNSSRVLFTGGGALNSYVLELIASQTQAQLILPEAKIIHYKEALIFALLGVLRDRDETNVLASVTGASQDHSAGFIYLP
;
A
#
# COMPACT_ATOMS: atom_id res chain seq x y z
N MET A 1 14.95 27.33 1.05
CA MET A 1 14.79 25.86 0.99
C MET A 1 14.56 25.33 2.40
N LYS A 2 13.46 24.66 2.68
CA LYS A 2 13.15 24.03 3.97
C LYS A 2 13.34 22.52 3.81
N SER A 3 14.09 21.89 4.70
CA SER A 3 14.34 20.45 4.66
C SER A 3 13.81 19.76 5.91
N TYR A 4 13.47 18.49 5.78
CA TYR A 4 12.92 17.64 6.84
C TYR A 4 13.62 16.30 6.84
N SER A 5 13.93 15.80 8.02
CA SER A 5 14.54 14.48 8.27
C SER A 5 13.55 13.66 9.11
N VAL A 6 12.87 12.69 8.49
CA VAL A 6 11.70 12.00 9.06
C VAL A 6 11.85 10.50 8.93
N ILE A 7 11.43 9.75 9.95
CA ILE A 7 11.24 8.30 9.83
C ILE A 7 9.78 8.03 9.48
N GLY A 8 9.54 7.42 8.32
CA GLY A 8 8.26 6.83 7.96
C GLY A 8 8.16 5.40 8.48
N VAL A 9 7.02 5.07 9.08
CA VAL A 9 6.74 3.76 9.67
C VAL A 9 5.47 3.20 9.04
N MET A 10 5.57 2.02 8.41
CA MET A 10 4.45 1.36 7.75
C MET A 10 4.36 -0.11 8.14
N SER A 11 3.17 -0.54 8.54
CA SER A 11 2.83 -1.95 8.74
C SER A 11 1.64 -2.31 7.87
N GLY A 12 1.90 -3.12 6.85
CA GLY A 12 0.89 -3.60 5.92
C GLY A 12 0.11 -4.82 6.42
N THR A 13 -1.03 -5.08 5.81
CA THR A 13 -1.87 -6.27 6.06
C THR A 13 -1.28 -7.56 5.44
N SER A 14 -0.13 -7.49 4.78
CA SER A 14 0.66 -8.63 4.32
C SER A 14 1.30 -9.41 5.48
N LEU A 15 1.52 -8.74 6.63
CA LEU A 15 2.12 -9.30 7.86
C LEU A 15 3.56 -9.81 7.69
N ASP A 16 4.27 -9.34 6.69
CA ASP A 16 5.67 -9.66 6.41
C ASP A 16 6.63 -8.93 7.36
N GLY A 17 6.25 -7.73 7.83
CA GLY A 17 7.08 -6.97 8.75
C GLY A 17 6.64 -5.52 8.93
N LEU A 18 7.51 -4.79 9.63
CA LEU A 18 7.42 -3.35 9.82
C LEU A 18 8.44 -2.67 8.93
N ASP A 19 7.97 -1.86 7.99
CA ASP A 19 8.82 -1.03 7.13
C ASP A 19 9.18 0.26 7.84
N LEU A 20 10.45 0.55 7.89
CA LEU A 20 11.03 1.79 8.38
C LEU A 20 11.86 2.44 7.28
N ALA A 21 11.61 3.71 7.00
CA ALA A 21 12.37 4.49 6.02
C ALA A 21 12.77 5.84 6.61
N HIS A 22 14.07 6.13 6.66
CA HIS A 22 14.58 7.47 6.93
C HIS A 22 14.56 8.26 5.64
N CYS A 23 13.66 9.23 5.59
CA CYS A 23 13.40 10.06 4.44
C CYS A 23 13.87 11.48 4.68
N GLN A 24 14.60 12.03 3.73
CA GLN A 24 14.93 13.45 3.68
C GLN A 24 14.08 14.11 2.61
N PHE A 25 13.34 15.14 2.99
CA PHE A 25 12.55 15.96 2.08
C PHE A 25 13.12 17.36 2.00
N SER A 26 13.01 17.96 0.81
CA SER A 26 13.27 19.39 0.61
C SER A 26 12.14 20.02 -0.18
N PHE A 27 11.74 21.23 0.21
CA PHE A 27 10.69 21.98 -0.46
C PHE A 27 11.23 23.32 -0.92
N ASP A 28 11.16 23.55 -2.22
CA ASP A 28 11.58 24.79 -2.84
C ASP A 28 10.71 25.11 -4.06
N THR A 29 10.29 26.38 -4.21
CA THR A 29 9.49 26.85 -5.35
C THR A 29 8.31 25.95 -5.71
N ASN A 30 7.53 25.50 -4.71
CA ASN A 30 6.37 24.61 -4.84
C ASN A 30 6.70 23.18 -5.34
N THR A 31 7.96 22.76 -5.28
CA THR A 31 8.39 21.41 -5.69
C THR A 31 8.99 20.67 -4.50
N TRP A 32 8.54 19.44 -4.32
CA TRP A 32 9.11 18.50 -3.36
C TRP A 32 10.21 17.67 -4.03
N THR A 33 11.33 17.54 -3.33
CA THR A 33 12.36 16.54 -3.62
C THR A 33 12.55 15.65 -2.41
N PHE A 34 12.94 14.41 -2.64
CA PHE A 34 13.10 13.44 -1.56
C PHE A 34 14.28 12.50 -1.81
N GLU A 35 14.77 11.91 -0.73
CA GLU A 35 15.72 10.82 -0.75
C GLU A 35 15.45 9.85 0.40
N ILE A 36 15.41 8.54 0.12
CA ILE A 36 15.40 7.50 1.15
C ILE A 36 16.85 7.20 1.53
N LYS A 37 17.31 7.76 2.65
CA LYS A 37 18.70 7.60 3.13
C LYS A 37 18.97 6.19 3.63
N ALA A 38 18.05 5.63 4.43
CA ALA A 38 18.11 4.27 4.94
C ALA A 38 16.70 3.69 4.99
N ALA A 39 16.57 2.39 4.75
CA ALA A 39 15.31 1.71 4.91
C ALA A 39 15.55 0.23 5.24
N ILE A 40 14.63 -0.36 6.01
CA ILE A 40 14.64 -1.77 6.41
C ILE A 40 13.23 -2.26 6.68
N THR A 41 13.01 -3.54 6.45
CA THR A 41 11.83 -4.27 6.94
C THR A 41 12.25 -5.18 8.10
N TYR A 42 11.72 -4.94 9.28
CA TYR A 42 11.87 -5.86 10.41
C TYR A 42 10.73 -6.88 10.38
N SER A 43 11.06 -8.12 10.05
CA SER A 43 10.07 -9.20 10.00
C SER A 43 9.42 -9.45 11.35
N TYR A 44 8.12 -9.70 11.35
CA TYR A 44 7.41 -10.13 12.54
C TYR A 44 7.78 -11.55 12.92
N SER A 45 7.90 -11.81 14.23
CA SER A 45 7.94 -13.18 14.73
C SER A 45 6.62 -13.91 14.45
N SER A 46 6.65 -15.24 14.38
CA SER A 46 5.43 -16.06 14.23
C SER A 46 4.36 -15.76 15.28
N VAL A 47 4.77 -15.39 16.49
CA VAL A 47 3.86 -14.94 17.56
C VAL A 47 3.13 -13.67 17.17
N TRP A 48 3.85 -12.68 16.64
CA TRP A 48 3.25 -11.42 16.21
C TRP A 48 2.38 -11.58 14.98
N VAL A 49 2.83 -12.35 13.99
CA VAL A 49 1.99 -12.67 12.81
C VAL A 49 0.65 -13.25 13.26
N ASN A 50 0.65 -14.22 14.19
CA ASN A 50 -0.58 -14.85 14.70
C ASN A 50 -1.46 -13.87 15.49
N LYS A 51 -0.86 -12.99 16.34
CA LYS A 51 -1.59 -11.95 17.06
C LYS A 51 -2.29 -10.97 16.10
N LEU A 52 -1.55 -10.44 15.12
CA LEU A 52 -2.05 -9.45 14.17
C LEU A 52 -3.13 -10.05 13.23
N GLN A 53 -2.90 -11.28 12.75
CA GLN A 53 -3.85 -11.98 11.87
C GLN A 53 -5.23 -12.17 12.53
N LYS A 54 -5.26 -12.40 13.85
CA LYS A 54 -6.49 -12.63 14.62
C LYS A 54 -7.05 -11.38 15.29
N ALA A 55 -6.37 -10.23 15.15
CA ALA A 55 -6.73 -9.01 15.87
C ALA A 55 -8.15 -8.55 15.57
N HIS A 56 -8.58 -8.61 14.31
CA HIS A 56 -9.91 -8.18 13.88
C HIS A 56 -11.08 -8.96 14.50
N GLN A 57 -10.80 -10.11 15.13
CA GLN A 57 -11.80 -10.97 15.79
C GLN A 57 -11.89 -10.72 17.31
N GLN A 58 -11.05 -9.84 17.85
CA GLN A 58 -10.93 -9.62 19.27
C GLN A 58 -11.95 -8.57 19.78
N SER A 59 -12.22 -8.61 21.09
CA SER A 59 -12.96 -7.54 21.76
C SER A 59 -12.12 -6.26 21.82
N MET A 60 -12.78 -5.10 21.95
CA MET A 60 -12.06 -3.83 22.11
C MET A 60 -11.13 -3.80 23.32
N GLU A 61 -11.50 -4.47 24.42
CA GLU A 61 -10.63 -4.60 25.61
C GLU A 61 -9.32 -5.35 25.26
N SER A 62 -9.42 -6.48 24.54
CA SER A 62 -8.25 -7.24 24.07
C SER A 62 -7.44 -6.47 23.05
N LEU A 63 -8.09 -5.70 22.16
CA LEU A 63 -7.43 -4.84 21.20
C LEU A 63 -6.64 -3.71 21.87
N ASN A 64 -7.17 -3.10 22.94
CA ASN A 64 -6.44 -2.08 23.69
C ASN A 64 -5.16 -2.65 24.32
N LEU A 65 -5.19 -3.87 24.85
CA LEU A 65 -3.99 -4.54 25.38
C LEU A 65 -3.01 -4.88 24.24
N LEU A 66 -3.50 -5.33 23.12
CA LEU A 66 -2.67 -5.60 21.95
C LEU A 66 -2.01 -4.33 21.41
N ASP A 67 -2.73 -3.20 21.42
CA ASP A 67 -2.21 -1.89 21.00
C ASP A 67 -1.08 -1.43 21.94
N GLU A 68 -1.26 -1.61 23.25
CA GLU A 68 -0.22 -1.36 24.24
C GLU A 68 1.07 -2.16 23.96
N ASP A 69 0.93 -3.46 23.73
CA ASP A 69 2.05 -4.36 23.42
C ASP A 69 2.70 -3.99 22.07
N TYR A 70 1.88 -3.72 21.06
CA TYR A 70 2.35 -3.40 19.71
C TYR A 70 3.04 -2.03 19.66
N THR A 71 2.56 -1.06 20.43
CA THR A 71 3.23 0.25 20.54
C THR A 71 4.64 0.11 21.15
N ILE A 72 4.83 -0.81 22.10
CA ILE A 72 6.16 -1.11 22.67
C ILE A 72 7.06 -1.75 21.62
N LEU A 73 6.53 -2.70 20.82
CA LEU A 73 7.26 -3.33 19.72
C LEU A 73 7.71 -2.31 18.69
N LEU A 74 6.82 -1.38 18.28
CA LEU A 74 7.16 -0.30 17.35
C LEU A 74 8.30 0.55 17.90
N ALA A 75 8.20 0.96 19.16
CA ALA A 75 9.25 1.75 19.81
C ALA A 75 10.61 1.04 19.80
N ASP A 76 10.63 -0.27 20.07
CA ASP A 76 11.86 -1.07 20.03
C ASP A 76 12.45 -1.14 18.61
N TYR A 77 11.64 -1.42 17.58
CA TYR A 77 12.10 -1.46 16.20
C TYR A 77 12.58 -0.09 15.70
N ILE A 78 11.90 1.00 16.05
CA ILE A 78 12.33 2.37 15.73
C ILE A 78 13.67 2.68 16.42
N GLY A 79 13.78 2.38 17.71
CA GLY A 79 15.01 2.59 18.46
C GLY A 79 16.19 1.76 17.92
N ARG A 80 15.91 0.54 17.50
CA ARG A 80 16.88 -0.34 16.83
C ARG A 80 17.32 0.26 15.50
N PHE A 81 16.39 0.71 14.66
CA PHE A 81 16.68 1.33 13.37
C PHE A 81 17.56 2.58 13.52
N LEU A 82 17.23 3.46 14.48
CA LEU A 82 18.03 4.65 14.78
C LEU A 82 19.49 4.30 15.13
N ARG A 83 19.69 3.27 15.96
CA ARG A 83 21.03 2.84 16.39
C ARG A 83 21.81 2.13 15.28
N GLU A 84 21.19 1.17 14.59
CA GLU A 84 21.86 0.36 13.56
C GLU A 84 22.32 1.20 12.37
N HIS A 85 21.56 2.22 11.99
CA HIS A 85 21.90 3.10 10.88
C HIS A 85 22.63 4.38 11.33
N GLN A 86 22.89 4.56 12.64
CA GLN A 86 23.57 5.75 13.18
C GLN A 86 22.96 7.04 12.62
N LEU A 87 21.61 7.12 12.62
CA LEU A 87 20.91 8.22 11.96
C LEU A 87 21.23 9.56 12.63
N PRO A 88 21.36 10.64 11.84
CA PRO A 88 21.45 11.98 12.36
C PRO A 88 20.16 12.36 13.12
N PRO A 89 20.15 13.48 13.86
CA PRO A 89 18.92 13.96 14.46
C PRO A 89 17.78 14.03 13.43
N ILE A 90 16.63 13.53 13.82
CA ILE A 90 15.40 13.56 13.02
C ILE A 90 14.42 14.58 13.57
N ASP A 91 13.57 15.14 12.72
CA ASP A 91 12.54 16.10 13.14
C ASP A 91 11.39 15.39 13.87
N PHE A 92 10.96 14.23 13.35
CA PHE A 92 9.88 13.42 13.94
C PHE A 92 9.77 12.03 13.29
N ILE A 93 8.88 11.22 13.84
CA ILE A 93 8.45 9.92 13.32
C ILE A 93 7.02 10.07 12.79
N ALA A 94 6.75 9.62 11.56
CA ALA A 94 5.42 9.55 10.99
C ALA A 94 4.97 8.08 10.91
N SER A 95 3.98 7.69 11.72
CA SER A 95 3.56 6.30 11.87
C SER A 95 2.16 6.06 11.31
N HIS A 96 2.06 5.12 10.37
CA HIS A 96 0.76 4.58 9.96
C HIS A 96 0.14 3.70 11.05
N GLY A 97 0.96 3.00 11.83
CA GLY A 97 0.52 1.91 12.69
C GLY A 97 0.14 0.65 11.89
N HIS A 98 -0.60 -0.27 12.50
CA HIS A 98 -1.14 -1.46 11.85
C HIS A 98 -2.66 -1.45 11.86
N THR A 99 -3.30 -1.52 10.69
CA THR A 99 -4.77 -1.49 10.58
C THR A 99 -5.37 -2.81 11.03
N VAL A 100 -6.20 -2.76 12.06
CA VAL A 100 -6.93 -3.91 12.61
C VAL A 100 -8.40 -3.88 12.19
N LEU A 101 -9.07 -2.72 12.33
CA LEU A 101 -10.45 -2.55 11.91
C LEU A 101 -10.54 -1.42 10.89
N HIS A 102 -11.33 -1.65 9.84
CA HIS A 102 -11.59 -0.64 8.84
C HIS A 102 -13.02 -0.80 8.31
N GLN A 103 -13.94 -0.06 8.90
CA GLN A 103 -15.39 -0.09 8.63
C GLN A 103 -15.89 1.36 8.53
N PRO A 104 -15.49 2.11 7.48
CA PRO A 104 -15.78 3.54 7.36
C PRO A 104 -17.28 3.83 7.30
N GLU A 105 -18.10 2.92 6.78
CA GLU A 105 -19.56 2.99 6.79
C GLU A 105 -20.16 3.01 8.22
N ARG A 106 -19.39 2.55 9.21
CA ARG A 106 -19.71 2.60 10.65
C ARG A 106 -18.92 3.67 11.38
N GLN A 107 -18.24 4.55 10.63
CA GLN A 107 -17.32 5.56 11.16
C GLN A 107 -16.20 4.96 12.04
N LEU A 108 -15.74 3.76 11.71
CA LEU A 108 -14.73 3.03 12.46
C LEU A 108 -13.52 2.75 11.59
N THR A 109 -12.37 3.24 12.03
CA THR A 109 -11.05 2.77 11.57
C THR A 109 -10.15 2.72 12.80
N TYR A 110 -9.39 1.64 12.95
CA TYR A 110 -8.53 1.44 14.11
C TYR A 110 -7.17 0.88 13.69
N GLN A 111 -6.16 1.70 13.89
CA GLN A 111 -4.76 1.37 13.69
C GLN A 111 -4.09 1.28 15.06
N ILE A 112 -3.52 0.11 15.39
CA ILE A 112 -2.74 -0.09 16.60
C ILE A 112 -1.30 0.37 16.43
N GLY A 113 -0.63 0.70 17.53
CA GLY A 113 0.76 1.18 17.55
C GLY A 113 0.91 2.69 17.55
N ASN A 114 -0.19 3.42 17.62
CA ASN A 114 -0.24 4.88 17.54
C ASN A 114 -0.56 5.55 18.89
N LEU A 115 -0.37 4.86 20.01
CA LEU A 115 -0.63 5.43 21.32
C LEU A 115 0.34 6.58 21.64
N PRO A 116 -0.09 7.62 22.41
CA PRO A 116 0.76 8.75 22.80
C PRO A 116 2.08 8.33 23.46
N LYS A 117 2.10 7.16 24.10
CA LYS A 117 3.31 6.63 24.72
C LYS A 117 4.42 6.32 23.71
N LEU A 118 4.12 6.15 22.40
CA LEU A 118 5.14 5.94 21.39
C LEU A 118 6.15 7.09 21.36
N ALA A 119 5.65 8.34 21.46
CA ALA A 119 6.52 9.53 21.51
C ALA A 119 7.45 9.50 22.75
N LYS A 120 6.91 9.13 23.92
CA LYS A 120 7.69 9.00 25.15
C LYS A 120 8.73 7.89 25.10
N LEU A 121 8.36 6.73 24.54
CA LEU A 121 9.25 5.58 24.43
C LEU A 121 10.40 5.80 23.44
N THR A 122 10.13 6.52 22.35
CA THR A 122 11.13 6.81 21.33
C THR A 122 11.95 8.08 21.63
N GLY A 123 11.44 8.97 22.49
CA GLY A 123 12.04 10.27 22.76
C GLY A 123 11.93 11.27 21.59
N HIS A 124 11.00 11.00 20.65
CA HIS A 124 10.79 11.83 19.46
C HIS A 124 9.32 12.24 19.31
N LYS A 125 9.08 13.39 18.69
CA LYS A 125 7.76 13.78 18.22
C LYS A 125 7.23 12.69 17.27
N VAL A 126 5.96 12.29 17.43
CA VAL A 126 5.28 11.30 16.59
C VAL A 126 4.04 11.93 15.97
N ILE A 127 3.87 11.72 14.65
CA ILE A 127 2.66 12.08 13.93
C ILE A 127 2.04 10.79 13.40
N CYS A 128 0.77 10.53 13.73
CA CYS A 128 0.12 9.26 13.43
C CYS A 128 -1.41 9.43 13.28
N ASP A 129 -2.14 8.32 13.09
CA ASP A 129 -3.61 8.31 12.97
C ASP A 129 -4.17 9.14 11.81
N PHE A 130 -3.53 9.05 10.65
CA PHE A 130 -3.88 9.80 9.43
C PHE A 130 -5.26 9.47 8.84
N ARG A 131 -5.94 8.41 9.31
CA ARG A 131 -7.22 7.93 8.76
C ARG A 131 -8.44 8.40 9.53
N LEU A 132 -8.28 8.70 10.83
CA LEU A 132 -9.39 8.96 11.75
C LEU A 132 -10.21 10.18 11.35
N GLU A 133 -9.52 11.29 11.04
CA GLU A 133 -10.17 12.55 10.67
C GLU A 133 -10.92 12.44 9.35
N ASP A 134 -10.36 11.73 8.38
CA ASP A 134 -11.00 11.50 7.08
C ASP A 134 -12.32 10.71 7.25
N VAL A 135 -12.31 9.66 8.07
CA VAL A 135 -13.52 8.88 8.38
C VAL A 135 -14.54 9.74 9.13
N ALA A 136 -14.11 10.60 10.04
CA ALA A 136 -14.99 11.54 10.75
C ALA A 136 -15.61 12.58 9.80
N LEU A 137 -14.92 12.95 8.71
CA LEU A 137 -15.42 13.83 7.65
C LEU A 137 -16.27 13.08 6.59
N GLY A 138 -16.61 11.82 6.84
CA GLY A 138 -17.42 10.99 5.96
C GLY A 138 -16.65 10.32 4.81
N GLY A 139 -15.33 10.42 4.82
CA GLY A 139 -14.46 9.75 3.87
C GLY A 139 -14.24 8.27 4.20
N GLN A 140 -13.59 7.58 3.27
CA GLN A 140 -13.27 6.16 3.44
C GLN A 140 -12.01 5.92 4.30
N GLY A 141 -11.24 6.97 4.68
CA GLY A 141 -9.97 6.80 5.38
C GLY A 141 -8.85 6.19 4.52
N ALA A 142 -9.14 5.89 3.26
CA ALA A 142 -8.24 5.26 2.30
C ALA A 142 -8.70 5.53 0.86
N PRO A 143 -7.79 5.46 -0.15
CA PRO A 143 -6.34 5.42 -0.01
C PRO A 143 -5.73 6.80 0.32
N LEU A 144 -4.63 6.84 1.08
CA LEU A 144 -3.90 8.08 1.40
C LEU A 144 -2.66 8.30 0.52
N VAL A 145 -2.11 7.22 -0.03
CA VAL A 145 -0.92 7.22 -0.90
C VAL A 145 -1.05 8.14 -2.13
N PRO A 146 -2.22 8.32 -2.77
CA PRO A 146 -2.34 9.12 -3.99
C PRO A 146 -1.89 10.58 -3.88
N LEU A 147 -1.98 11.21 -2.71
CA LEU A 147 -1.42 12.56 -2.53
C LEU A 147 0.12 12.55 -2.64
N GLY A 148 0.77 11.56 -2.02
CA GLY A 148 2.21 11.39 -2.16
C GLY A 148 2.62 11.08 -3.60
N ASP A 149 1.83 10.30 -4.33
CA ASP A 149 2.04 10.07 -5.76
C ASP A 149 1.99 11.38 -6.54
N ARG A 150 1.02 12.27 -6.27
CA ARG A 150 0.92 13.60 -6.87
C ARG A 150 2.15 14.46 -6.60
N LEU A 151 2.61 14.49 -5.35
CA LEU A 151 3.63 15.45 -4.91
C LEU A 151 5.07 14.97 -5.19
N LEU A 152 5.33 13.67 -5.12
CA LEU A 152 6.68 13.11 -5.27
C LEU A 152 6.93 12.47 -6.64
N PHE A 153 5.87 12.07 -7.32
CA PHE A 153 5.94 11.31 -8.58
C PHE A 153 5.11 11.97 -9.70
N GLY A 154 4.93 13.29 -9.62
CA GLY A 154 4.14 14.07 -10.59
C GLY A 154 4.67 14.05 -12.03
N ASP A 155 5.92 13.61 -12.25
CA ASP A 155 6.50 13.41 -13.59
C ASP A 155 5.92 12.20 -14.32
N TYR A 156 5.14 11.35 -13.62
CA TYR A 156 4.46 10.18 -14.18
C TYR A 156 2.97 10.45 -14.31
N GLU A 157 2.39 10.12 -15.46
CA GLU A 157 0.97 10.33 -15.72
C GLU A 157 0.09 9.42 -14.86
N ALA A 158 0.62 8.25 -14.49
CA ALA A 158 -0.01 7.35 -13.54
C ALA A 158 1.03 6.63 -12.66
N CYS A 159 0.61 6.32 -11.44
CA CYS A 159 1.36 5.47 -10.52
C CYS A 159 0.55 4.20 -10.28
N ILE A 160 1.18 3.04 -10.46
CA ILE A 160 0.60 1.72 -10.18
C ILE A 160 1.37 1.08 -9.03
N ASN A 161 0.64 0.55 -8.07
CA ASN A 161 1.20 -0.31 -7.04
C ASN A 161 0.71 -1.74 -7.25
N LEU A 162 1.64 -2.69 -7.41
CA LEU A 162 1.36 -4.12 -7.54
C LEU A 162 1.59 -4.82 -6.20
N GLY A 163 0.60 -4.71 -5.32
CA GLY A 163 0.57 -5.37 -4.02
C GLY A 163 -0.26 -6.66 -4.05
N GLY A 164 -1.07 -6.88 -3.02
CA GLY A 164 -2.10 -7.92 -3.02
C GLY A 164 -3.13 -7.68 -4.11
N PHE A 165 -3.51 -6.42 -4.29
CA PHE A 165 -4.26 -5.88 -5.41
C PHE A 165 -3.38 -4.90 -6.19
N ALA A 166 -3.64 -4.77 -7.50
CA ALA A 166 -3.11 -3.68 -8.31
C ALA A 166 -4.02 -2.48 -8.15
N ASN A 167 -3.46 -1.35 -7.74
CA ASN A 167 -4.17 -0.09 -7.69
C ASN A 167 -3.43 0.96 -8.53
N ILE A 168 -4.19 1.95 -9.00
CA ILE A 168 -3.71 3.04 -9.82
C ILE A 168 -4.09 4.38 -9.21
N SER A 169 -3.24 5.38 -9.37
CA SER A 169 -3.56 6.78 -9.12
C SER A 169 -3.04 7.67 -10.24
N PHE A 170 -3.85 8.63 -10.68
CA PHE A 170 -3.54 9.54 -11.78
C PHE A 170 -4.35 10.83 -11.69
N GLU A 171 -3.97 11.87 -12.47
CA GLU A 171 -4.73 13.11 -12.55
C GLU A 171 -5.76 13.04 -13.68
N ARG A 172 -6.97 13.57 -13.41
CA ARG A 172 -8.00 13.82 -14.42
C ARG A 172 -8.80 15.05 -14.03
N ASP A 173 -8.91 16.02 -14.92
CA ASP A 173 -9.68 17.26 -14.70
C ASP A 173 -9.30 17.95 -13.38
N ASP A 174 -8.00 18.09 -13.14
CA ASP A 174 -7.38 18.66 -11.93
C ASP A 174 -7.71 17.93 -10.61
N LYS A 175 -8.24 16.71 -10.73
CA LYS A 175 -8.54 15.85 -9.59
C LYS A 175 -7.68 14.60 -9.59
N ARG A 176 -7.14 14.25 -8.42
CA ARG A 176 -6.51 12.95 -8.23
C ARG A 176 -7.57 11.88 -8.18
N ILE A 177 -7.43 10.87 -9.03
CA ILE A 177 -8.29 9.69 -9.09
C ILE A 177 -7.48 8.48 -8.63
N ALA A 178 -8.08 7.61 -7.81
CA ALA A 178 -7.47 6.36 -7.42
C ALA A 178 -8.53 5.25 -7.34
N TYR A 179 -8.14 4.02 -7.72
CA TYR A 179 -8.99 2.83 -7.58
C TYR A 179 -8.19 1.54 -7.72
N ASP A 180 -8.76 0.42 -7.25
CA ASP A 180 -8.18 -0.89 -7.47
C ASP A 180 -8.55 -1.41 -8.88
N ILE A 181 -7.53 -1.88 -9.61
CA ILE A 181 -7.68 -2.39 -10.97
C ILE A 181 -8.13 -3.85 -10.94
N CYS A 182 -7.35 -4.70 -10.28
CA CYS A 182 -7.55 -6.15 -10.20
C CYS A 182 -6.78 -6.76 -9.03
N PRO A 183 -7.08 -7.99 -8.62
CA PRO A 183 -6.21 -8.74 -7.71
C PRO A 183 -4.88 -9.06 -8.39
N VAL A 184 -3.82 -9.29 -7.58
CA VAL A 184 -2.52 -9.78 -8.04
C VAL A 184 -2.01 -10.82 -7.04
N ASN A 185 -1.17 -10.43 -6.07
CA ASN A 185 -0.53 -11.39 -5.16
C ASN A 185 -1.50 -12.07 -4.19
N LYS A 186 -2.65 -11.46 -3.89
CA LYS A 186 -3.73 -12.11 -3.11
C LYS A 186 -4.30 -13.34 -3.82
N VAL A 187 -4.11 -13.45 -5.14
CA VAL A 187 -4.51 -14.63 -5.93
C VAL A 187 -3.29 -15.49 -6.26
N LEU A 188 -2.18 -14.90 -6.74
CA LEU A 188 -1.04 -15.71 -7.21
C LEU A 188 -0.33 -16.44 -6.07
N ASN A 189 -0.09 -15.79 -4.92
CA ASN A 189 0.67 -16.41 -3.82
C ASN A 189 0.00 -17.65 -3.21
N PRO A 190 -1.33 -17.70 -2.96
CA PRO A 190 -1.97 -18.94 -2.53
C PRO A 190 -1.73 -20.13 -3.46
N TYR A 191 -1.79 -19.92 -4.79
CA TYR A 191 -1.51 -20.98 -5.75
C TYR A 191 -0.02 -21.34 -5.82
N ALA A 192 0.88 -20.37 -5.70
CA ALA A 192 2.32 -20.65 -5.60
C ALA A 192 2.64 -21.51 -4.36
N LYS A 193 1.97 -21.27 -3.24
CA LYS A 193 2.12 -22.09 -2.01
C LYS A 193 1.68 -23.54 -2.20
N THR A 194 0.69 -23.83 -3.01
CA THR A 194 0.32 -25.22 -3.35
C THR A 194 1.41 -25.95 -4.13
N LEU A 195 2.32 -25.19 -4.78
CA LEU A 195 3.47 -25.71 -5.51
C LEU A 195 4.77 -25.70 -4.67
N GLY A 196 4.68 -25.36 -3.37
CA GLY A 196 5.79 -25.41 -2.42
C GLY A 196 6.69 -24.18 -2.43
N VAL A 197 6.26 -23.05 -3.04
CA VAL A 197 6.98 -21.76 -3.03
C VAL A 197 6.11 -20.65 -2.47
N GLU A 198 6.71 -19.64 -1.86
CA GLU A 198 5.95 -18.52 -1.26
C GLU A 198 5.28 -17.63 -2.31
N PHE A 199 5.94 -17.44 -3.46
CA PHE A 199 5.45 -16.65 -4.59
C PHE A 199 6.11 -17.10 -5.91
N ASP A 200 5.57 -16.67 -7.04
CA ASP A 200 6.12 -16.93 -8.37
C ASP A 200 7.22 -15.94 -8.71
N GLU A 201 8.47 -16.32 -8.44
CA GLU A 201 9.63 -15.47 -8.68
C GLU A 201 9.76 -15.12 -10.17
N GLY A 202 9.72 -13.82 -10.48
CA GLY A 202 9.77 -13.33 -11.85
C GLY A 202 8.64 -13.80 -12.76
N GLY A 203 7.61 -14.49 -12.23
CA GLY A 203 6.50 -15.04 -13.00
C GLY A 203 6.84 -16.30 -13.80
N GLN A 204 7.88 -17.05 -13.39
CA GLN A 204 8.39 -18.18 -14.15
C GLN A 204 7.41 -19.36 -14.22
N ILE A 205 6.65 -19.61 -13.15
CA ILE A 205 5.63 -20.68 -13.13
C ILE A 205 4.51 -20.34 -14.11
N ALA A 206 3.99 -19.11 -14.03
CA ALA A 206 2.96 -18.62 -14.93
C ALA A 206 3.43 -18.61 -16.39
N LYS A 207 4.70 -18.22 -16.64
CA LYS A 207 5.30 -18.17 -17.98
C LYS A 207 5.49 -19.57 -18.60
N ALA A 208 5.76 -20.58 -17.78
CA ALA A 208 5.96 -21.96 -18.24
C ALA A 208 4.65 -22.69 -18.57
N SER A 209 3.50 -22.13 -18.19
CA SER A 209 2.18 -22.75 -18.41
C SER A 209 1.36 -21.98 -19.46
N THR A 210 0.28 -22.61 -19.94
CA THR A 210 -0.59 -22.02 -20.96
C THR A 210 -1.87 -21.47 -20.33
N PRO A 211 -2.24 -20.20 -20.59
CA PRO A 211 -3.47 -19.64 -20.06
C PRO A 211 -4.72 -20.29 -20.67
N ASN A 212 -5.70 -20.59 -19.82
CA ASN A 212 -6.97 -21.18 -20.24
C ASN A 212 -7.93 -20.10 -20.76
N LYS A 213 -8.29 -20.18 -22.05
CA LYS A 213 -9.15 -19.19 -22.71
C LYS A 213 -10.55 -19.09 -22.09
N ASN A 214 -11.14 -20.21 -21.67
CA ASN A 214 -12.50 -20.22 -21.11
C ASN A 214 -12.52 -19.55 -19.73
N LEU A 215 -11.55 -19.84 -18.88
CA LEU A 215 -11.43 -19.17 -17.58
C LEU A 215 -11.14 -17.68 -17.78
N LEU A 216 -10.26 -17.32 -18.70
CA LEU A 216 -9.94 -15.92 -19.01
C LEU A 216 -11.20 -15.11 -19.39
N LEU A 217 -12.07 -15.67 -20.24
CA LEU A 217 -13.33 -15.05 -20.62
C LEU A 217 -14.28 -14.85 -19.42
N LYS A 218 -14.39 -15.87 -18.55
CA LYS A 218 -15.19 -15.76 -17.32
C LYS A 218 -14.67 -14.65 -16.39
N LEU A 219 -13.36 -14.61 -16.15
CA LEU A 219 -12.73 -13.59 -15.32
C LEU A 219 -12.93 -12.17 -15.93
N ASP A 220 -12.77 -12.04 -17.25
CA ASP A 220 -12.97 -10.77 -17.95
C ASP A 220 -14.41 -10.25 -17.87
N SER A 221 -15.40 -11.14 -17.72
CA SER A 221 -16.82 -10.79 -17.65
C SER A 221 -17.31 -10.39 -16.26
N LEU A 222 -16.47 -10.43 -15.22
CA LEU A 222 -16.84 -10.02 -13.88
C LEU A 222 -17.27 -8.54 -13.87
N LYS A 223 -18.42 -8.27 -13.23
CA LYS A 223 -19.08 -6.96 -13.21
C LYS A 223 -18.17 -5.82 -12.76
N TYR A 224 -17.31 -6.09 -11.77
CA TYR A 224 -16.36 -5.12 -11.23
C TYR A 224 -15.56 -4.39 -12.32
N TYR A 225 -15.15 -5.09 -13.36
CA TYR A 225 -14.31 -4.49 -14.42
C TYR A 225 -15.05 -3.51 -15.33
N SER A 226 -16.39 -3.49 -15.31
CA SER A 226 -17.22 -2.51 -15.99
C SER A 226 -17.64 -1.31 -15.12
N GLU A 227 -17.36 -1.36 -13.81
CA GLU A 227 -17.69 -0.30 -12.89
C GLU A 227 -16.73 0.89 -13.05
N LYS A 228 -17.26 2.10 -12.87
CA LYS A 228 -16.48 3.34 -12.90
C LYS A 228 -15.83 3.59 -11.53
N ALA A 229 -14.71 4.31 -11.53
CA ALA A 229 -14.12 4.85 -10.31
C ALA A 229 -15.06 5.90 -9.64
N PRO A 230 -15.04 6.01 -8.29
CA PRO A 230 -14.20 5.27 -7.37
C PRO A 230 -14.68 3.84 -7.12
N LYS A 231 -13.76 2.89 -7.01
CA LYS A 231 -14.05 1.47 -6.69
C LYS A 231 -12.86 0.81 -6.01
N SER A 232 -13.13 -0.15 -5.14
CA SER A 232 -12.11 -0.89 -4.40
C SER A 232 -12.40 -2.39 -4.38
N LEU A 233 -11.38 -3.19 -4.05
CA LEU A 233 -11.44 -4.64 -3.93
C LEU A 233 -11.05 -5.05 -2.50
N GLY A 234 -11.79 -6.00 -1.96
CA GLY A 234 -11.47 -6.67 -0.70
C GLY A 234 -11.37 -8.17 -0.88
N ILE A 235 -10.94 -8.86 0.18
CA ILE A 235 -10.88 -10.33 0.20
C ILE A 235 -12.29 -10.92 0.03
N GLU A 236 -13.32 -10.24 0.55
CA GLU A 236 -14.72 -10.65 0.47
C GLU A 236 -15.19 -10.74 -1.00
N TRP A 237 -14.73 -9.81 -1.85
CA TRP A 237 -15.03 -9.86 -3.28
C TRP A 237 -14.34 -11.04 -3.97
N LEU A 238 -13.08 -11.33 -3.58
CA LEU A 238 -12.36 -12.51 -4.09
C LEU A 238 -13.09 -13.82 -3.73
N GLU A 239 -13.50 -13.94 -2.47
CA GLU A 239 -14.21 -15.11 -1.95
C GLU A 239 -15.60 -15.29 -2.60
N ALA A 240 -16.30 -14.19 -2.85
CA ALA A 240 -17.65 -14.23 -3.41
C ALA A 240 -17.66 -14.46 -4.93
N TYR A 241 -16.71 -13.92 -5.68
CA TYR A 241 -16.81 -13.85 -7.14
C TYR A 241 -15.60 -14.38 -7.90
N PHE A 242 -14.40 -14.31 -7.36
CA PHE A 242 -13.17 -14.64 -8.09
C PHE A 242 -12.73 -16.08 -7.84
N PHE A 243 -12.50 -16.46 -6.59
CA PHE A 243 -12.05 -17.80 -6.24
C PHE A 243 -13.02 -18.92 -6.69
N PRO A 244 -14.36 -18.77 -6.60
CA PRO A 244 -15.26 -19.81 -7.09
C PRO A 244 -15.09 -20.14 -8.59
N LEU A 245 -14.70 -19.14 -9.42
CA LEU A 245 -14.40 -19.37 -10.83
C LEU A 245 -13.10 -20.17 -11.02
N LEU A 246 -12.10 -19.93 -10.18
CA LEU A 246 -10.83 -20.66 -10.22
C LEU A 246 -11.02 -22.10 -9.76
N GLU A 247 -11.67 -22.30 -8.63
CA GLU A 247 -11.92 -23.62 -8.02
C GLU A 247 -12.79 -24.51 -8.91
N SER A 248 -13.82 -23.95 -9.54
CA SER A 248 -14.71 -24.68 -10.44
C SER A 248 -14.11 -24.96 -11.83
N SER A 249 -12.91 -24.42 -12.11
CA SER A 249 -12.28 -24.58 -13.43
C SER A 249 -11.71 -25.97 -13.67
N GLY A 250 -11.33 -26.69 -12.61
CA GLY A 250 -10.66 -28.00 -12.69
C GLY A 250 -9.23 -27.93 -13.23
N LEU A 251 -8.63 -26.73 -13.31
CA LEU A 251 -7.29 -26.50 -13.84
C LEU A 251 -6.22 -26.73 -12.76
N SER A 252 -4.99 -27.01 -13.19
CA SER A 252 -3.84 -27.06 -12.29
C SER A 252 -3.50 -25.67 -11.74
N SER A 253 -2.73 -25.62 -10.65
CA SER A 253 -2.28 -24.36 -10.07
C SER A 253 -1.46 -23.53 -11.06
N GLU A 254 -0.63 -24.14 -11.85
CA GLU A 254 0.19 -23.50 -12.89
C GLU A 254 -0.68 -22.88 -13.99
N GLU A 255 -1.70 -23.60 -14.48
CA GLU A 255 -2.65 -23.09 -15.49
C GLU A 255 -3.48 -21.93 -14.93
N ILE A 256 -3.91 -22.02 -13.66
CA ILE A 256 -4.60 -20.92 -12.96
C ILE A 256 -3.67 -19.70 -12.86
N MET A 257 -2.44 -19.88 -12.42
CA MET A 257 -1.46 -18.79 -12.32
C MET A 257 -1.19 -18.15 -13.67
N ALA A 258 -0.99 -18.92 -14.73
CA ALA A 258 -0.82 -18.41 -16.08
C ALA A 258 -2.05 -17.60 -16.54
N THR A 259 -3.25 -18.15 -16.35
CA THR A 259 -4.51 -17.51 -16.74
C THR A 259 -4.74 -16.20 -15.99
N CYS A 260 -4.54 -16.20 -14.66
CA CYS A 260 -4.69 -15.01 -13.82
C CYS A 260 -3.66 -13.94 -14.18
N THR A 261 -2.40 -14.31 -14.42
CA THR A 261 -1.34 -13.38 -14.83
C THR A 261 -1.69 -12.68 -16.14
N HIS A 262 -2.18 -13.39 -17.14
CA HIS A 262 -2.65 -12.80 -18.39
C HIS A 262 -3.86 -11.87 -18.19
N HIS A 263 -4.82 -12.28 -17.34
CA HIS A 263 -5.98 -11.47 -16.99
C HIS A 263 -5.55 -10.15 -16.33
N PHE A 264 -4.68 -10.22 -15.32
CA PHE A 264 -4.19 -9.04 -14.59
C PHE A 264 -3.42 -8.09 -15.51
N ALA A 265 -2.51 -8.62 -16.30
CA ALA A 265 -1.76 -7.81 -17.27
C ALA A 265 -2.69 -7.06 -18.23
N LYS A 266 -3.72 -7.71 -18.74
CA LYS A 266 -4.74 -7.11 -19.61
C LYS A 266 -5.51 -5.98 -18.91
N LYS A 267 -5.96 -6.19 -17.65
CA LYS A 267 -6.69 -5.16 -16.89
C LYS A 267 -5.81 -3.97 -16.57
N ILE A 268 -4.55 -4.20 -16.22
CA ILE A 268 -3.59 -3.14 -15.94
C ILE A 268 -3.28 -2.36 -17.24
N ALA A 269 -2.98 -3.03 -18.34
CA ALA A 269 -2.72 -2.37 -19.63
C ALA A 269 -3.88 -1.49 -20.07
N ASN A 270 -5.12 -1.96 -19.90
CA ASN A 270 -6.32 -1.18 -20.21
C ASN A 270 -6.46 0.08 -19.33
N SER A 271 -6.00 0.03 -18.08
CA SER A 271 -6.08 1.18 -17.17
C SER A 271 -5.11 2.30 -17.51
N ILE A 272 -4.05 1.99 -18.27
CA ILE A 272 -2.98 2.94 -18.65
C ILE A 272 -2.89 3.21 -20.14
N HIS A 273 -3.89 2.81 -20.93
CA HIS A 273 -3.84 2.88 -22.39
C HIS A 273 -3.63 4.29 -22.96
N ASN A 274 -3.99 5.33 -22.19
CA ASN A 274 -3.83 6.74 -22.56
C ASN A 274 -2.61 7.39 -21.89
N SER A 275 -1.79 6.63 -21.16
CA SER A 275 -0.63 7.17 -20.46
C SER A 275 0.63 6.95 -21.27
N SER A 276 1.56 7.92 -21.22
CA SER A 276 2.87 7.82 -21.86
C SER A 276 3.92 7.21 -20.93
N ARG A 277 3.93 7.64 -19.64
CA ARG A 277 4.91 7.20 -18.62
C ARG A 277 4.20 6.79 -17.36
N VAL A 278 4.39 5.57 -16.93
CA VAL A 278 3.73 4.97 -15.76
C VAL A 278 4.75 4.40 -14.80
N LEU A 279 4.67 4.84 -13.54
CA LEU A 279 5.50 4.32 -12.46
C LEU A 279 4.89 3.04 -11.89
N PHE A 280 5.71 1.97 -11.78
CA PHE A 280 5.32 0.70 -11.16
C PHE A 280 6.07 0.47 -9.86
N THR A 281 5.35 0.19 -8.78
CA THR A 281 5.88 -0.08 -7.45
C THR A 281 5.18 -1.27 -6.80
N GLY A 282 5.59 -1.62 -5.57
CA GLY A 282 5.09 -2.81 -4.85
C GLY A 282 5.79 -4.10 -5.29
N GLY A 283 5.75 -5.13 -4.44
CA GLY A 283 6.47 -6.38 -4.66
C GLY A 283 6.14 -7.10 -5.97
N GLY A 284 4.89 -6.96 -6.45
CA GLY A 284 4.46 -7.52 -7.75
C GLY A 284 5.14 -6.86 -8.96
N ALA A 285 5.72 -5.66 -8.81
CA ALA A 285 6.50 -5.02 -9.87
C ALA A 285 7.84 -5.75 -10.15
N LEU A 286 8.26 -6.66 -9.28
CA LEU A 286 9.41 -7.53 -9.49
C LEU A 286 9.06 -8.77 -10.32
N ASN A 287 7.79 -9.02 -10.62
CA ASN A 287 7.34 -10.07 -11.52
C ASN A 287 7.54 -9.61 -12.97
N SER A 288 8.68 -9.97 -13.54
CA SER A 288 9.07 -9.56 -14.89
C SER A 288 8.10 -10.04 -15.98
N TYR A 289 7.48 -11.21 -15.79
CA TYR A 289 6.53 -11.73 -16.78
C TYR A 289 5.21 -10.94 -16.81
N VAL A 290 4.71 -10.49 -15.66
CA VAL A 290 3.55 -9.58 -15.61
C VAL A 290 3.87 -8.29 -16.37
N LEU A 291 5.05 -7.70 -16.15
CA LEU A 291 5.45 -6.46 -16.85
C LEU A 291 5.65 -6.67 -18.34
N GLU A 292 6.24 -7.80 -18.76
CA GLU A 292 6.37 -8.18 -20.18
C GLU A 292 5.00 -8.25 -20.86
N LEU A 293 4.02 -8.89 -20.22
CA LEU A 293 2.66 -8.99 -20.73
C LEU A 293 1.94 -7.63 -20.78
N ILE A 294 2.14 -6.77 -19.78
CA ILE A 294 1.58 -5.41 -19.79
C ILE A 294 2.20 -4.61 -20.94
N ALA A 295 3.53 -4.61 -21.06
CA ALA A 295 4.24 -3.88 -22.10
C ALA A 295 3.83 -4.31 -23.51
N SER A 296 3.50 -5.59 -23.72
CA SER A 296 3.01 -6.09 -25.01
C SER A 296 1.62 -5.58 -25.41
N GLN A 297 0.87 -4.96 -24.48
CA GLN A 297 -0.52 -4.53 -24.66
C GLN A 297 -0.74 -3.01 -24.52
N THR A 298 0.31 -2.24 -24.32
CA THR A 298 0.25 -0.78 -24.18
C THR A 298 1.41 -0.10 -24.90
N GLN A 299 1.24 1.20 -25.22
CA GLN A 299 2.33 2.05 -25.69
C GLN A 299 3.00 2.83 -24.56
N ALA A 300 2.50 2.70 -23.33
CA ALA A 300 3.07 3.37 -22.18
C ALA A 300 4.48 2.85 -21.86
N GLN A 301 5.37 3.76 -21.52
CA GLN A 301 6.66 3.41 -20.96
C GLN A 301 6.47 2.98 -19.48
N LEU A 302 6.75 1.72 -19.18
CA LEU A 302 6.69 1.19 -17.82
C LEU A 302 8.00 1.54 -17.10
N ILE A 303 7.91 2.32 -16.04
CA ILE A 303 9.06 2.78 -15.26
C ILE A 303 9.12 2.02 -13.94
N LEU A 304 10.22 1.30 -13.75
CA LEU A 304 10.56 0.69 -12.47
C LEU A 304 11.58 1.60 -11.78
N PRO A 305 11.27 2.16 -10.62
CA PRO A 305 12.22 2.98 -9.87
C PRO A 305 13.27 2.09 -9.19
N GLU A 306 14.20 2.71 -8.48
CA GLU A 306 15.15 1.99 -7.64
C GLU A 306 14.45 1.10 -6.58
N ALA A 307 15.11 0.02 -6.16
CA ALA A 307 14.56 -0.98 -5.25
C ALA A 307 14.01 -0.38 -3.94
N LYS A 308 14.66 0.66 -3.39
CA LYS A 308 14.17 1.34 -2.20
C LYS A 308 12.77 1.94 -2.37
N ILE A 309 12.47 2.52 -3.53
CA ILE A 309 11.15 3.07 -3.82
C ILE A 309 10.15 1.93 -4.03
N ILE A 310 10.52 0.85 -4.73
CA ILE A 310 9.64 -0.31 -4.92
C ILE A 310 9.16 -0.86 -3.58
N HIS A 311 10.06 -1.01 -2.61
CA HIS A 311 9.74 -1.64 -1.33
C HIS A 311 9.18 -0.67 -0.29
N TYR A 312 9.66 0.57 -0.25
CA TYR A 312 9.39 1.50 0.87
C TYR A 312 8.59 2.74 0.47
N LYS A 313 7.94 2.74 -0.71
CA LYS A 313 7.12 3.90 -1.15
C LYS A 313 6.03 4.26 -0.15
N GLU A 314 5.38 3.30 0.48
CA GLU A 314 4.34 3.60 1.46
C GLU A 314 4.92 4.28 2.71
N ALA A 315 6.04 3.77 3.26
CA ALA A 315 6.72 4.42 4.38
C ALA A 315 7.20 5.83 4.02
N LEU A 316 7.75 6.03 2.80
CA LEU A 316 8.12 7.34 2.26
C LEU A 316 6.91 8.29 2.23
N ILE A 317 5.77 7.82 1.72
CA ILE A 317 4.58 8.66 1.60
C ILE A 317 4.01 8.99 2.98
N PHE A 318 3.94 8.05 3.93
CA PHE A 318 3.52 8.37 5.29
C PHE A 318 4.46 9.36 5.98
N ALA A 319 5.78 9.31 5.71
CA ALA A 319 6.72 10.33 6.14
C ALA A 319 6.35 11.71 5.57
N LEU A 320 6.02 11.80 4.27
CA LEU A 320 5.56 13.05 3.63
C LEU A 320 4.24 13.54 4.23
N LEU A 321 3.25 12.65 4.45
CA LEU A 321 1.98 13.03 5.08
C LEU A 321 2.21 13.63 6.48
N GLY A 322 3.18 13.09 7.23
CA GLY A 322 3.64 13.67 8.49
C GLY A 322 4.25 15.06 8.32
N VAL A 323 5.07 15.27 7.27
CA VAL A 323 5.63 16.62 6.98
C VAL A 323 4.54 17.62 6.65
N LEU A 324 3.56 17.23 5.83
CA LEU A 324 2.43 18.10 5.49
C LEU A 324 1.59 18.43 6.74
N ARG A 325 1.37 17.45 7.63
CA ARG A 325 0.67 17.66 8.89
C ARG A 325 1.43 18.59 9.84
N ASP A 326 2.75 18.44 9.94
CA ASP A 326 3.60 19.34 10.75
C ASP A 326 3.60 20.78 10.25
N ARG A 327 3.30 20.97 8.96
CA ARG A 327 3.18 22.28 8.28
C ARG A 327 1.75 22.83 8.31
N ASP A 328 0.81 22.06 8.85
CA ASP A 328 -0.64 22.35 8.77
C ASP A 328 -1.15 22.50 7.32
N GLU A 329 -0.59 21.73 6.42
CA GLU A 329 -0.96 21.67 5.00
C GLU A 329 -1.84 20.44 4.74
N THR A 330 -2.69 20.51 3.69
CA THR A 330 -3.52 19.39 3.25
C THR A 330 -2.69 18.14 3.00
N ASN A 331 -3.06 17.04 3.66
CA ASN A 331 -2.43 15.74 3.45
C ASN A 331 -3.40 14.61 3.11
N VAL A 332 -4.70 14.93 2.99
CA VAL A 332 -5.75 14.02 2.51
C VAL A 332 -6.62 14.72 1.48
N LEU A 333 -6.88 14.03 0.36
CA LEU A 333 -7.68 14.55 -0.76
C LEU A 333 -9.09 13.97 -0.76
N ALA A 334 -10.10 14.81 -0.65
CA ALA A 334 -11.50 14.45 -0.74
C ALA A 334 -11.87 13.76 -2.07
N SER A 335 -11.21 14.15 -3.17
CA SER A 335 -11.41 13.52 -4.50
C SER A 335 -11.03 12.04 -4.53
N VAL A 336 -10.20 11.60 -3.57
CA VAL A 336 -9.70 10.22 -3.46
C VAL A 336 -10.48 9.43 -2.42
N THR A 337 -10.69 10.01 -1.22
CA THR A 337 -11.29 9.32 -0.09
C THR A 337 -12.81 9.46 -0.01
N GLY A 338 -13.37 10.46 -0.69
CA GLY A 338 -14.79 10.78 -0.59
C GLY A 338 -15.18 11.59 0.64
N ALA A 339 -14.22 12.12 1.40
CA ALA A 339 -14.49 13.05 2.50
C ALA A 339 -15.17 14.33 2.02
N SER A 340 -15.81 15.06 2.94
CA SER A 340 -16.54 16.29 2.61
C SER A 340 -15.64 17.43 2.10
N GLN A 341 -14.34 17.40 2.41
CA GLN A 341 -13.34 18.39 1.99
C GLN A 341 -11.92 17.84 2.08
N ASP A 342 -10.99 18.48 1.39
CA ASP A 342 -9.56 18.28 1.60
C ASP A 342 -9.18 18.74 3.00
N HIS A 343 -8.30 18.01 3.70
CA HIS A 343 -7.97 18.34 5.10
C HIS A 343 -6.55 17.90 5.48
N SER A 344 -6.13 18.33 6.67
CA SER A 344 -4.84 18.00 7.27
C SER A 344 -5.07 17.03 8.43
N ALA A 345 -4.87 15.75 8.21
CA ALA A 345 -5.10 14.66 9.15
C ALA A 345 -3.85 14.25 9.92
N GLY A 346 -4.07 13.72 11.12
CA GLY A 346 -3.05 13.13 11.98
C GLY A 346 -2.91 13.82 13.33
N PHE A 347 -2.67 13.02 14.37
CA PHE A 347 -2.40 13.51 15.72
C PHE A 347 -0.90 13.68 15.92
N ILE A 348 -0.52 14.74 16.65
CA ILE A 348 0.87 15.06 17.01
C ILE A 348 1.07 14.80 18.48
N TYR A 349 1.97 13.88 18.81
CA TYR A 349 2.37 13.56 20.19
C TYR A 349 3.81 13.99 20.44
N LEU A 350 4.03 14.68 21.54
CA LEU A 350 5.36 15.08 22.00
C LEU A 350 5.91 14.08 23.03
N PRO A 351 7.26 13.94 23.12
CA PRO A 351 7.92 13.05 24.08
C PRO A 351 7.53 13.27 25.53
#